data_058a8e58ec42bc540bdd0a8e37e1448e
#
_entry.id   058a8e58ec42bc540bdd0a8e37e1448e
#
_cell.length_a   1.000
_cell.length_b   1.000
_cell.length_c   1.000
_cell.angle_alpha   90.00
_cell.angle_beta   90.00
_cell.angle_gamma   90.00
#
_symmetry.space_group_name_H-M   'P 1'
#
loop_
_entity.id
_entity.type
_entity.pdbx_description
1 polymer ?
#
loop_
_entity_poly.entity_id
_entity_poly.type
_entity_poly.pdbx_seq_one_letter_code
_entity_poly.pdbx_strand_id
1 'polypeptide(L)'
;MCSSDLLTHFVAGLGTSGTFVGTGRRLRKHSAAVKLISFQPNSPFHGLEGLKHMASAIVPGIYDPTLADEDLRIDTERAYRMVRRLAREEGLLAGISSGAAVAAMLDVAKKISSGVIVTVFPDGAEKYLNESFWSAND
;
A
#
# COMPACT_ATOMS: atom_id res chain seq x y z
N MET A 1 -15.01 2.08 22.78
CA MET A 1 -13.78 2.54 22.10
C MET A 1 -14.00 2.46 20.61
N CYS A 2 -13.83 3.54 19.88
CA CYS A 2 -13.91 3.51 18.43
C CYS A 2 -12.64 2.84 17.90
N SER A 3 -12.73 1.97 16.87
CA SER A 3 -11.54 1.28 16.31
C SER A 3 -10.45 2.23 15.81
N SER A 4 -10.80 3.49 15.53
CA SER A 4 -9.86 4.56 15.18
C SER A 4 -8.90 4.95 16.31
N ASP A 5 -9.26 4.69 17.56
CA ASP A 5 -8.42 5.02 18.71
C ASP A 5 -7.25 4.04 18.89
N LEU A 6 -7.32 2.91 18.20
CA LEU A 6 -6.29 1.87 18.21
C LEU A 6 -5.29 2.01 17.05
N LEU A 7 -5.64 2.77 16.01
CA LEU A 7 -4.81 2.92 14.82
C LEU A 7 -3.49 3.61 15.14
N THR A 8 -2.39 2.93 14.86
CA THR A 8 -1.04 3.47 15.05
C THR A 8 -0.34 3.82 13.74
N HIS A 9 -0.63 3.06 12.67
CA HIS A 9 0.01 3.21 11.37
C HIS A 9 -1.01 3.10 10.25
N PHE A 10 -1.00 4.04 9.34
CA PHE A 10 -1.77 4.01 8.11
C PHE A 10 -0.82 3.89 6.92
N VAL A 11 -1.02 2.86 6.09
CA VAL A 11 -0.18 2.55 4.93
C VAL A 11 -1.03 2.65 3.67
N ALA A 12 -0.63 3.44 2.68
CA ALA A 12 -1.34 3.49 1.40
C ALA A 12 -0.41 3.81 0.22
N GLY A 13 -0.77 3.26 -0.95
CA GLY A 13 -0.04 3.45 -2.19
C GLY A 13 -0.28 4.81 -2.83
N LEU A 14 0.72 5.24 -3.60
CA LEU A 14 0.68 6.48 -4.36
C LEU A 14 0.35 6.20 -5.84
N GLY A 15 -0.87 6.51 -6.23
CA GLY A 15 -1.31 6.60 -7.63
C GLY A 15 -1.71 8.04 -7.91
N THR A 16 -3.00 8.36 -7.85
CA THR A 16 -3.49 9.75 -7.85
C THR A 16 -3.18 10.47 -6.54
N SER A 17 -2.75 9.73 -5.52
CA SER A 17 -2.47 10.17 -4.15
C SER A 17 -3.70 10.55 -3.33
N GLY A 18 -4.90 10.47 -3.89
CA GLY A 18 -6.15 10.88 -3.22
C GLY A 18 -6.41 10.14 -1.93
N THR A 19 -6.30 8.81 -1.94
CA THR A 19 -6.49 7.97 -0.75
C THR A 19 -5.49 8.32 0.35
N PHE A 20 -4.19 8.36 0.02
CA PHE A 20 -3.16 8.69 1.00
C PHE A 20 -3.30 10.09 1.57
N VAL A 21 -3.41 11.10 0.68
CA VAL A 21 -3.47 12.51 1.09
C VAL A 21 -4.76 12.83 1.85
N GLY A 22 -5.91 12.38 1.34
CA GLY A 22 -7.21 12.64 1.97
C GLY A 22 -7.33 11.99 3.35
N THR A 23 -7.07 10.68 3.42
CA THR A 23 -7.12 9.93 4.68
C THR A 23 -6.02 10.41 5.65
N GLY A 24 -4.80 10.58 5.16
CA GLY A 24 -3.67 11.01 5.97
C GLY A 24 -3.90 12.37 6.63
N ARG A 25 -4.38 13.35 5.88
CA ARG A 25 -4.74 14.67 6.43
C ARG A 25 -5.84 14.56 7.49
N ARG A 26 -6.84 13.70 7.28
CA ARG A 26 -7.90 13.49 8.28
C ARG A 26 -7.37 12.83 9.54
N LEU A 27 -6.58 11.77 9.39
CA LEU A 27 -5.94 11.07 10.51
C LEU A 27 -5.04 12.00 11.32
N ARG A 28 -4.24 12.82 10.65
CA ARG A 28 -3.34 13.79 11.31
C ARG A 28 -4.10 14.83 12.13
N LYS A 29 -5.31 15.23 11.67
CA LYS A 29 -6.20 16.11 12.46
C LYS A 29 -6.80 15.41 13.67
N HIS A 30 -7.02 14.08 13.57
CA HIS A 30 -7.56 13.30 14.68
C HIS A 30 -6.48 12.97 15.73
N SER A 31 -5.30 12.56 15.28
CA SER A 31 -4.17 12.24 16.15
C SER A 31 -2.84 12.46 15.43
N ALA A 32 -2.01 13.31 16.01
CA ALA A 32 -0.65 13.54 15.52
C ALA A 32 0.27 12.31 15.72
N ALA A 33 -0.11 11.37 16.59
CA ALA A 33 0.67 10.17 16.89
C ALA A 33 0.57 9.10 15.79
N VAL A 34 -0.47 9.11 14.96
CA VAL A 34 -0.63 8.14 13.87
C VAL A 34 0.48 8.35 12.84
N LYS A 35 1.22 7.29 12.54
CA LYS A 35 2.24 7.30 11.49
C LYS A 35 1.62 7.09 10.13
N LEU A 36 1.98 7.96 9.18
CA LEU A 36 1.51 7.93 7.81
C LEU A 36 2.63 7.41 6.92
N ILE A 37 2.44 6.24 6.34
CA ILE A 37 3.42 5.60 5.47
C ILE A 37 2.86 5.51 4.07
N SER A 38 3.52 6.14 3.11
CA SER A 38 3.24 5.95 1.71
C SER A 38 4.09 4.83 1.13
N PHE A 39 3.65 4.26 0.02
CA PHE A 39 4.49 3.38 -0.79
C PHE A 39 4.25 3.62 -2.28
N GLN A 40 5.29 3.36 -3.05
CA GLN A 40 5.28 3.49 -4.50
C GLN A 40 6.18 2.42 -5.13
N PRO A 41 6.09 2.18 -6.45
CA PRO A 41 7.00 1.28 -7.15
C PRO A 41 8.46 1.67 -6.95
N ASN A 42 9.35 0.68 -6.90
CA ASN A 42 10.79 0.89 -6.79
C ASN A 42 11.45 1.32 -8.11
N SER A 43 10.73 1.21 -9.23
CA SER A 43 11.23 1.47 -10.59
C SER A 43 10.18 2.17 -11.44
N PRO A 44 10.58 2.98 -12.44
CA PRO A 44 9.68 3.51 -13.46
C PRO A 44 8.96 2.43 -14.29
N PHE A 45 9.66 1.31 -14.53
CA PHE A 45 9.12 0.14 -15.24
C PHE A 45 8.64 -0.88 -14.21
N HIS A 46 7.34 -0.88 -13.95
CA HIS A 46 6.72 -1.73 -12.93
C HIS A 46 5.37 -2.28 -13.40
N GLY A 47 4.98 -3.42 -12.84
CA GLY A 47 3.68 -4.05 -13.03
C GLY A 47 2.66 -3.70 -11.93
N LEU A 48 2.93 -2.72 -11.09
CA LEU A 48 2.03 -2.28 -10.01
C LEU A 48 0.96 -1.35 -10.57
N GLU A 49 -0.06 -1.94 -11.22
CA GLU A 49 -1.12 -1.18 -11.86
C GLU A 49 -1.83 -0.25 -10.86
N GLY A 50 -2.13 0.96 -11.30
CA GLY A 50 -2.73 2.02 -10.48
C GLY A 50 -1.76 2.80 -9.58
N LEU A 51 -0.52 2.34 -9.41
CA LEU A 51 0.52 3.07 -8.68
C LEU A 51 1.42 3.88 -9.62
N LYS A 52 2.10 4.87 -9.07
CA LYS A 52 3.03 5.75 -9.78
C LYS A 52 4.39 5.77 -9.09
N HIS A 53 5.44 5.66 -9.89
CA HIS A 53 6.79 6.01 -9.48
C HIS A 53 6.95 7.52 -9.57
N MET A 54 6.83 8.23 -8.44
CA MET A 54 6.67 9.69 -8.40
C MET A 54 7.84 10.45 -9.03
N ALA A 55 9.05 9.89 -9.00
CA ALA A 55 10.22 10.54 -9.59
C ALA A 55 10.19 10.60 -11.14
N SER A 56 9.43 9.71 -11.80
CA SER A 56 9.36 9.61 -13.26
C SER A 56 7.98 9.84 -13.86
N ALA A 57 6.94 9.86 -13.03
CA ALA A 57 5.56 10.05 -13.47
C ALA A 57 5.14 11.51 -13.46
N ILE A 58 4.04 11.82 -14.15
CA ILE A 58 3.35 13.10 -13.96
C ILE A 58 2.81 13.12 -12.53
N VAL A 59 3.36 14.00 -11.71
CA VAL A 59 3.00 14.13 -10.29
C VAL A 59 1.59 14.73 -10.16
N PRO A 60 0.67 14.07 -9.43
CA PRO A 60 -0.66 14.62 -9.20
C PRO A 60 -0.60 15.94 -8.42
N GLY A 61 -1.44 16.91 -8.78
CA GLY A 61 -1.45 18.24 -8.14
C GLY A 61 -1.81 18.23 -6.65
N ILE A 62 -2.45 17.17 -6.17
CA ILE A 62 -2.79 17.00 -4.74
C ILE A 62 -1.68 16.31 -3.94
N TYR A 63 -0.67 15.77 -4.61
CA TYR A 63 0.43 15.07 -3.94
C TYR A 63 1.21 16.01 -3.03
N ASP A 64 1.41 15.59 -1.82
CA ASP A 64 2.17 16.31 -0.79
C ASP A 64 3.29 15.40 -0.27
N PRO A 65 4.54 15.61 -0.72
CA PRO A 65 5.67 14.78 -0.31
C PRO A 65 6.04 14.93 1.17
N THR A 66 5.54 15.96 1.84
CA THR A 66 5.82 16.22 3.26
C THR A 66 4.84 15.55 4.22
N LEU A 67 3.73 15.00 3.69
CA LEU A 67 2.69 14.39 4.52
C LEU A 67 3.10 13.05 5.12
N ALA A 68 3.85 12.24 4.36
CA ALA A 68 4.30 10.94 4.81
C ALA A 68 5.43 11.04 5.84
N ASP A 69 5.34 10.26 6.90
CA ASP A 69 6.45 10.07 7.85
C ASP A 69 7.54 9.15 7.24
N GLU A 70 7.12 8.21 6.37
CA GLU A 70 8.01 7.30 5.64
C GLU A 70 7.41 6.99 4.25
N ASP A 71 8.25 6.87 3.23
CA ASP A 71 7.86 6.49 1.87
C ASP A 71 8.65 5.25 1.43
N LEU A 72 7.94 4.13 1.24
CA LEU A 72 8.53 2.83 0.93
C LEU A 72 8.58 2.58 -0.58
N ARG A 73 9.54 1.79 -1.01
CA ARG A 73 9.69 1.31 -2.38
C ARG A 73 9.33 -0.16 -2.44
N ILE A 74 8.35 -0.51 -3.28
CA ILE A 74 7.86 -1.88 -3.41
C ILE A 74 8.19 -2.43 -4.79
N ASP A 75 8.77 -3.61 -4.79
CA ASP A 75 9.12 -4.38 -5.98
C ASP A 75 7.88 -5.10 -6.52
N THR A 76 7.76 -5.17 -7.86
CA THR A 76 6.64 -5.79 -8.55
C THR A 76 6.50 -7.28 -8.21
N GLU A 77 7.60 -8.03 -8.25
CA GLU A 77 7.57 -9.49 -7.98
C GLU A 77 7.17 -9.77 -6.53
N ARG A 78 7.61 -8.91 -5.62
CA ARG A 78 7.22 -8.99 -4.22
C ARG A 78 5.71 -8.76 -4.04
N ALA A 79 5.14 -7.81 -4.77
CA ALA A 79 3.70 -7.56 -4.74
C ALA A 79 2.92 -8.76 -5.30
N TYR A 80 3.35 -9.34 -6.42
CA TYR A 80 2.74 -10.54 -6.98
C TYR A 80 2.76 -11.72 -6.00
N ARG A 81 3.88 -11.94 -5.33
CA ARG A 81 3.99 -12.96 -4.29
C ARG A 81 2.99 -12.73 -3.15
N MET A 82 2.81 -11.49 -2.72
CA MET A 82 1.85 -11.17 -1.67
C MET A 82 0.39 -11.38 -2.12
N VAL A 83 0.06 -11.09 -3.39
CA VAL A 83 -1.28 -11.42 -3.93
C VAL A 83 -1.55 -12.93 -3.85
N ARG A 84 -0.58 -13.75 -4.28
CA ARG A 84 -0.71 -15.22 -4.19
C ARG A 84 -0.85 -15.71 -2.75
N ARG A 85 -0.04 -15.15 -1.84
CA ARG A 85 -0.11 -15.48 -0.41
C ARG A 85 -1.44 -15.09 0.21
N LEU A 86 -1.98 -13.90 -0.07
CA LEU A 86 -3.31 -13.48 0.38
C LEU A 86 -4.39 -14.47 -0.06
N ALA A 87 -4.34 -14.91 -1.33
CA ALA A 87 -5.30 -15.88 -1.83
C ALA A 87 -5.18 -17.25 -1.16
N ARG A 88 -3.96 -17.76 -0.96
CA ARG A 88 -3.71 -19.10 -0.41
C ARG A 88 -3.84 -19.17 1.10
N GLU A 89 -3.33 -18.17 1.82
CA GLU A 89 -3.21 -18.20 3.28
C GLU A 89 -4.44 -17.59 3.97
N GLU A 90 -5.05 -16.56 3.36
CA GLU A 90 -6.14 -15.78 3.96
C GLU A 90 -7.47 -15.91 3.19
N GLY A 91 -7.48 -16.55 2.01
CA GLY A 91 -8.66 -16.64 1.16
C GLY A 91 -9.09 -15.30 0.56
N LEU A 92 -8.21 -14.31 0.51
CA LEU A 92 -8.48 -12.97 0.01
C LEU A 92 -8.01 -12.81 -1.44
N LEU A 93 -8.95 -12.66 -2.36
CA LEU A 93 -8.68 -12.40 -3.78
C LEU A 93 -8.59 -10.90 -4.03
N ALA A 94 -7.41 -10.35 -3.85
CA ALA A 94 -7.12 -8.91 -3.94
C ALA A 94 -6.28 -8.58 -5.18
N GLY A 95 -6.32 -7.32 -5.62
CA GLY A 95 -5.55 -6.85 -6.77
C GLY A 95 -4.07 -6.64 -6.47
N ILE A 96 -3.30 -6.32 -7.52
CA ILE A 96 -1.82 -6.20 -7.46
C ILE A 96 -1.39 -5.10 -6.48
N SER A 97 -2.04 -3.94 -6.50
CA SER A 97 -1.74 -2.85 -5.57
C SER A 97 -2.02 -3.22 -4.11
N SER A 98 -2.98 -4.12 -3.86
CA SER A 98 -3.24 -4.68 -2.53
C SER A 98 -2.10 -5.60 -2.06
N GLY A 99 -1.53 -6.39 -2.96
CA GLY A 99 -0.30 -7.15 -2.68
C GLY A 99 0.87 -6.25 -2.32
N ALA A 100 1.05 -5.15 -3.04
CA ALA A 100 2.04 -4.14 -2.71
C ALA A 100 1.78 -3.50 -1.33
N ALA A 101 0.51 -3.23 -1.00
CA ALA A 101 0.12 -2.71 0.31
C ALA A 101 0.49 -3.66 1.45
N VAL A 102 0.23 -4.97 1.28
CA VAL A 102 0.62 -5.98 2.28
C VAL A 102 2.14 -6.08 2.41
N ALA A 103 2.88 -6.03 1.29
CA ALA A 103 4.34 -6.00 1.33
C ALA A 103 4.85 -4.81 2.15
N ALA A 104 4.28 -3.62 1.95
CA ALA A 104 4.62 -2.42 2.72
C ALA A 104 4.25 -2.56 4.21
N MET A 105 3.06 -3.08 4.51
CA MET A 105 2.62 -3.32 5.90
C MET A 105 3.57 -4.28 6.63
N LEU A 106 4.03 -5.34 5.98
CA LEU A 106 4.98 -6.28 6.58
C LEU A 106 6.34 -5.63 6.86
N ASP A 107 6.78 -4.68 6.04
CA ASP A 107 8.00 -3.92 6.31
C ASP A 107 7.85 -3.00 7.52
N VAL A 108 6.68 -2.38 7.67
CA VAL A 108 6.35 -1.60 8.88
C VAL A 108 6.27 -2.50 10.10
N ALA A 109 5.56 -3.64 10.01
CA ALA A 109 5.38 -4.57 11.12
C ALA A 109 6.71 -5.10 11.69
N LYS A 110 7.72 -5.30 10.84
CA LYS A 110 9.06 -5.73 11.27
C LYS A 110 9.81 -4.68 12.10
N LYS A 111 9.43 -3.42 12.01
CA LYS A 111 10.11 -2.29 12.68
C LYS A 111 9.48 -1.91 14.02
N ILE A 112 8.29 -2.44 14.32
CA ILE A 112 7.52 -2.06 15.51
C ILE A 112 7.31 -3.26 16.42
N SER A 113 7.26 -3.04 17.72
CA SER A 113 6.99 -4.08 18.72
C SER A 113 5.51 -4.34 18.94
N SER A 114 4.67 -3.32 18.73
CA SER A 114 3.23 -3.40 18.88
C SER A 114 2.54 -2.28 18.09
N GLY A 115 1.29 -2.49 17.72
CA GLY A 115 0.50 -1.48 17.01
C GLY A 115 -0.60 -2.07 16.15
N VAL A 116 -1.43 -1.19 15.61
CA VAL A 116 -2.46 -1.52 14.62
C VAL A 116 -2.11 -0.81 13.32
N ILE A 117 -1.83 -1.61 12.29
CA ILE A 117 -1.51 -1.13 10.94
C ILE A 117 -2.75 -1.31 10.07
N VAL A 118 -3.20 -0.25 9.43
CA VAL A 118 -4.35 -0.28 8.52
C VAL A 118 -3.91 0.12 7.11
N THR A 119 -4.45 -0.58 6.12
CA THR A 119 -4.31 -0.23 4.70
C THR A 119 -5.65 -0.36 3.97
N VAL A 120 -5.64 0.01 2.70
CA VAL A 120 -6.79 -0.11 1.80
C VAL A 120 -6.43 -1.07 0.66
N PHE A 121 -7.32 -2.00 0.36
CA PHE A 121 -7.28 -2.81 -0.85
C PHE A 121 -8.16 -2.15 -1.92
N PRO A 122 -7.58 -1.50 -2.93
CA PRO A 122 -8.33 -0.66 -3.86
C PRO A 122 -9.24 -1.44 -4.81
N ASP A 123 -8.87 -2.69 -5.13
CA ASP A 123 -9.63 -3.56 -6.02
C ASP A 123 -9.42 -5.04 -5.69
N GLY A 124 -10.25 -5.88 -6.32
CA GLY A 124 -10.17 -7.33 -6.24
C GLY A 124 -9.29 -7.94 -7.35
N ALA A 125 -9.14 -9.27 -7.29
CA ALA A 125 -8.34 -10.03 -8.26
C ALA A 125 -9.03 -10.22 -9.63
N GLU A 126 -10.31 -9.93 -9.76
CA GLU A 126 -11.10 -10.22 -10.98
C GLU A 126 -10.53 -9.60 -12.25
N LYS A 127 -9.83 -8.47 -12.14
CA LYS A 127 -9.16 -7.81 -13.27
C LYS A 127 -7.87 -8.49 -13.70
N TYR A 128 -7.30 -9.35 -12.87
CA TYR A 128 -5.94 -9.89 -12.99
C TYR A 128 -5.91 -11.41 -13.11
N LEU A 129 -7.06 -12.08 -13.24
CA LEU A 129 -7.14 -13.55 -13.25
C LEU A 129 -6.38 -14.20 -14.40
N ASN A 130 -6.17 -13.47 -15.50
CA ASN A 130 -5.43 -13.95 -16.67
C ASN A 130 -3.92 -13.64 -16.62
N GLU A 131 -3.44 -13.01 -15.56
CA GLU A 131 -2.05 -12.63 -15.42
C GLU A 131 -1.17 -13.85 -15.09
N SER A 132 0.01 -13.89 -15.71
CA SER A 132 0.94 -15.03 -15.59
C SER A 132 1.50 -15.23 -14.18
N PHE A 133 1.51 -14.19 -13.35
CA PHE A 133 2.06 -14.30 -12.00
C PHE A 133 1.31 -15.31 -11.11
N TRP A 134 0.04 -15.66 -11.43
CA TRP A 134 -0.69 -16.68 -10.69
C TRP A 134 -0.07 -18.08 -10.79
N SER A 135 0.60 -18.36 -11.91
CA SER A 135 1.23 -19.65 -12.19
C SER A 135 2.68 -19.74 -11.73
N ALA A 136 3.25 -18.65 -11.23
CA ALA A 136 4.63 -18.65 -10.75
C ALA A 136 4.77 -19.49 -9.48
N ASN A 137 5.82 -20.29 -9.43
CA ASN A 137 6.22 -21.00 -8.21
C ASN A 137 6.96 -20.02 -7.28
N ASP A 138 6.59 -20.02 -6.01
CA ASP A 138 7.27 -19.25 -4.97
C ASP A 138 8.53 -19.95 -4.50
#